data_875b4eb522fbaf221a4661c3fc77b087
#
_entry.id   875b4eb522fbaf221a4661c3fc77b087
#
_cell.length_a   1.000
_cell.length_b   1.000
_cell.length_c   1.000
_cell.angle_alpha   90.00
_cell.angle_beta   90.00
_cell.angle_gamma   90.00
#
_symmetry.space_group_name_H-M   'P 1'
#
loop_
_entity.id
_entity.type
_entity.pdbx_description
1 polymer ?
#
loop_
_entity_poly.entity_id
_entity_poly.type
_entity_poly.pdbx_seq_one_letter_code
_entity_poly.pdbx_strand_id
1 'polypeptide(L)'
;MTPNANPPGSKGARGARGVWGDGQSPQDRGDSGGSSPRASTAVLFDMDGLLIDSEPLWLEVETAVMARLGADWTEADQAQLIGGSLERSVTYMLGRAARPAPREMVAKWLMSGIAERVRQGGVPVQPGARELLAEVKAVGLPRALVTSSERQFMEEVLASTGLRFDALVCANDVSMTKPDPEPYLLAAKLVGVAPGDCFALEDSPNGVASAEAAGCRVIAVPSLVPIESAPGRTVVRSLLDLRADAHGVFKRSARPPLGC
;
A
#
# COMPACT_ATOMS: atom_id res chain seq x y z
N MET A 1 -24.95 32.56 -47.58
CA MET A 1 -25.14 34.02 -47.35
C MET A 1 -24.43 34.35 -46.06
N THR A 2 -23.20 34.87 -46.18
CA THR A 2 -22.51 35.72 -45.22
C THR A 2 -23.05 37.14 -45.41
N PRO A 3 -22.85 38.14 -44.50
CA PRO A 3 -21.57 38.60 -43.98
C PRO A 3 -21.61 39.03 -42.50
N ASN A 4 -20.50 38.95 -41.74
CA ASN A 4 -19.42 39.94 -41.63
C ASN A 4 -19.78 41.28 -40.96
N ALA A 5 -19.16 41.60 -39.79
CA ALA A 5 -18.56 42.89 -39.51
C ALA A 5 -17.96 42.96 -38.08
N ASN A 6 -16.68 43.17 -38.05
CA ASN A 6 -15.85 43.87 -37.05
C ASN A 6 -15.59 45.30 -37.59
N PRO A 7 -14.83 46.20 -36.90
CA PRO A 7 -14.74 46.81 -35.59
C PRO A 7 -15.03 48.34 -35.65
N PRO A 8 -14.55 49.30 -34.88
CA PRO A 8 -13.28 49.73 -34.36
C PRO A 8 -13.38 50.39 -32.94
N GLY A 9 -12.35 50.73 -32.20
CA GLY A 9 -11.11 51.41 -32.36
C GLY A 9 -10.86 52.40 -31.24
N SER A 10 -9.71 52.37 -30.70
CA SER A 10 -8.62 53.32 -30.48
C SER A 10 -8.76 54.53 -29.53
N LYS A 11 -7.56 54.82 -28.94
CA LYS A 11 -6.96 56.09 -28.42
C LYS A 11 -7.16 56.24 -26.89
N GLY A 12 -6.15 56.60 -26.13
CA GLY A 12 -4.77 57.06 -26.33
C GLY A 12 -4.22 57.60 -25.05
N ALA A 13 -3.01 57.31 -24.82
CA ALA A 13 -1.83 58.08 -24.47
C ALA A 13 -1.83 59.18 -23.40
N ARG A 14 -0.64 59.21 -22.76
CA ARG A 14 0.14 60.23 -22.03
C ARG A 14 0.08 60.01 -20.50
N GLY A 15 1.16 59.78 -19.76
CA GLY A 15 2.50 60.32 -19.84
C GLY A 15 2.75 61.18 -18.61
N ALA A 16 3.53 60.69 -17.64
CA ALA A 16 4.24 61.60 -16.76
C ALA A 16 5.49 60.91 -16.21
N ARG A 17 6.59 61.59 -16.35
CA ARG A 17 7.96 61.23 -15.94
C ARG A 17 8.25 61.74 -14.51
N GLY A 18 9.22 61.09 -13.88
CA GLY A 18 10.05 61.66 -12.82
C GLY A 18 9.86 60.86 -11.54
N VAL A 19 10.82 60.45 -10.79
CA VAL A 19 12.14 60.99 -10.45
C VAL A 19 12.98 59.86 -9.86
N TRP A 20 14.24 59.84 -10.11
CA TRP A 20 15.28 58.95 -9.58
C TRP A 20 15.42 59.11 -8.05
N GLY A 21 15.46 58.01 -7.31
CA GLY A 21 15.85 57.94 -5.91
C GLY A 21 16.72 56.70 -5.68
N ASP A 22 17.93 56.95 -5.23
CA ASP A 22 19.05 56.06 -5.11
C ASP A 22 18.85 54.88 -4.14
N GLY A 23 19.35 53.74 -4.52
CA GLY A 23 20.18 52.84 -3.75
C GLY A 23 19.66 52.29 -2.44
N GLN A 24 19.18 51.01 -2.46
CA GLN A 24 19.60 50.03 -1.46
C GLN A 24 19.20 48.64 -1.99
N SER A 25 20.20 47.81 -2.25
CA SER A 25 20.05 46.39 -2.52
C SER A 25 19.37 45.71 -1.35
N PRO A 26 18.31 44.87 -1.56
CA PRO A 26 17.86 43.99 -0.50
C PRO A 26 18.92 42.89 -0.35
N GLN A 27 19.54 42.86 0.82
CA GLN A 27 20.36 41.79 1.28
C GLN A 27 19.58 40.47 1.17
N ASP A 28 20.23 39.48 0.57
CA ASP A 28 19.93 38.06 0.63
C ASP A 28 19.49 37.66 2.06
N ARG A 29 18.21 37.58 2.28
CA ARG A 29 17.69 36.77 3.40
C ARG A 29 17.72 35.34 2.91
N GLY A 30 18.81 34.66 3.26
CA GLY A 30 18.90 33.24 3.11
C GLY A 30 17.63 32.59 3.67
N ASP A 31 16.87 32.03 2.78
CA ASP A 31 15.78 31.10 3.11
C ASP A 31 16.42 29.84 3.71
N SER A 32 16.66 29.89 5.03
CA SER A 32 17.00 28.72 5.80
C SER A 32 15.73 27.88 5.98
N GLY A 33 15.17 27.42 4.86
CA GLY A 33 14.23 26.29 4.84
C GLY A 33 14.97 25.07 5.36
N GLY A 34 14.91 24.85 6.68
CA GLY A 34 15.39 23.64 7.33
C GLY A 34 14.65 22.44 6.76
N SER A 35 15.16 21.87 5.68
CA SER A 35 14.77 20.52 5.27
C SER A 35 15.23 19.59 6.36
N SER A 36 14.29 19.08 7.15
CA SER A 36 14.56 17.94 8.03
C SER A 36 15.32 16.89 7.19
N PRO A 37 16.40 16.30 7.72
CA PRO A 37 17.14 15.29 6.99
C PRO A 37 16.15 14.21 6.52
N ARG A 38 16.07 13.98 5.21
CA ARG A 38 15.25 12.91 4.66
C ARG A 38 15.71 11.60 5.27
N ALA A 39 14.78 10.80 5.76
CA ALA A 39 15.10 9.48 6.25
C ALA A 39 15.85 8.71 5.14
N SER A 40 16.95 8.07 5.50
CA SER A 40 17.74 7.26 4.57
C SER A 40 17.13 5.89 4.32
N THR A 41 16.14 5.49 5.11
CA THR A 41 15.50 4.17 5.06
C THR A 41 14.01 4.30 5.41
N ALA A 42 13.17 3.47 4.80
CA ALA A 42 11.74 3.38 5.10
C ALA A 42 11.29 1.92 5.18
N VAL A 43 10.10 1.69 5.75
CA VAL A 43 9.50 0.35 5.85
C VAL A 43 8.13 0.35 5.18
N LEU A 44 7.98 -0.52 4.20
CA LEU A 44 6.77 -0.70 3.41
C LEU A 44 6.12 -2.02 3.81
N PHE A 45 4.89 -1.97 4.25
CA PHE A 45 4.18 -3.12 4.79
C PHE A 45 3.06 -3.53 3.84
N ASP A 46 2.97 -4.78 3.46
CA ASP A 46 1.73 -5.35 2.97
C ASP A 46 0.66 -5.36 4.07
N MET A 47 -0.58 -5.62 3.72
CA MET A 47 -1.73 -5.63 4.63
C MET A 47 -2.24 -7.03 4.90
N ASP A 48 -2.77 -7.67 3.87
CA ASP A 48 -3.51 -8.92 3.96
C ASP A 48 -2.57 -10.11 4.15
N GLY A 49 -2.78 -10.90 5.21
CA GLY A 49 -1.89 -12.01 5.56
C GLY A 49 -0.64 -11.58 6.36
N LEU A 50 -0.11 -10.37 6.12
CA LEU A 50 1.05 -9.85 6.84
C LEU A 50 0.70 -9.15 8.15
N LEU A 51 -0.10 -8.08 8.08
CA LEU A 51 -0.47 -7.26 9.25
C LEU A 51 -1.78 -7.71 9.88
N ILE A 52 -2.66 -8.26 9.08
CA ILE A 52 -3.98 -8.75 9.50
C ILE A 52 -4.21 -10.17 8.98
N ASP A 53 -4.99 -10.94 9.72
CA ASP A 53 -5.48 -12.25 9.30
C ASP A 53 -6.89 -12.07 8.67
N SER A 54 -6.91 -11.65 7.41
CA SER A 54 -8.16 -11.43 6.66
C SER A 54 -8.64 -12.67 5.90
N GLU A 55 -7.81 -13.68 5.75
CA GLU A 55 -8.09 -14.86 4.91
C GLU A 55 -9.35 -15.63 5.33
N PRO A 56 -9.62 -15.86 6.64
CA PRO A 56 -10.86 -16.51 7.05
C PRO A 56 -12.10 -15.70 6.67
N LEU A 57 -12.03 -14.36 6.73
CA LEU A 57 -13.13 -13.48 6.36
C LEU A 57 -13.38 -13.51 4.84
N TRP A 58 -12.30 -13.52 4.05
CA TRP A 58 -12.40 -13.68 2.60
C TRP A 58 -13.03 -15.01 2.22
N LEU A 59 -12.60 -16.14 2.83
CA LEU A 59 -13.16 -17.46 2.58
C LEU A 59 -14.67 -17.49 2.81
N GLU A 60 -15.15 -16.92 3.92
CA GLU A 60 -16.58 -16.83 4.22
C GLU A 60 -17.35 -16.03 3.17
N VAL A 61 -16.82 -14.87 2.77
CA VAL A 61 -17.48 -13.97 1.80
C VAL A 61 -17.47 -14.59 0.42
N GLU A 62 -16.36 -15.14 -0.02
CA GLU A 62 -16.21 -15.80 -1.32
C GLU A 62 -17.13 -17.01 -1.41
N THR A 63 -17.19 -17.83 -0.37
CA THR A 63 -18.14 -18.97 -0.28
C THR A 63 -19.58 -18.49 -0.44
N ALA A 64 -19.97 -17.43 0.25
CA ALA A 64 -21.33 -16.88 0.16
C ALA A 64 -21.64 -16.33 -1.23
N VAL A 65 -20.67 -15.70 -1.89
CA VAL A 65 -20.81 -15.18 -3.26
C VAL A 65 -20.90 -16.33 -4.26
N MET A 66 -20.05 -17.36 -4.13
CA MET A 66 -20.08 -18.53 -5.03
C MET A 66 -21.36 -19.33 -4.88
N ALA A 67 -21.93 -19.46 -3.69
CA ALA A 67 -23.24 -20.06 -3.48
C ALA A 67 -24.34 -19.32 -4.26
N ARG A 68 -24.30 -17.98 -4.35
CA ARG A 68 -25.22 -17.20 -5.21
C ARG A 68 -24.97 -17.49 -6.68
N LEU A 69 -23.72 -17.70 -7.08
CA LEU A 69 -23.33 -18.06 -8.46
C LEU A 69 -23.58 -19.54 -8.77
N GLY A 70 -24.09 -20.32 -7.81
CA GLY A 70 -24.50 -21.71 -7.96
C GLY A 70 -23.33 -22.71 -8.06
N ALA A 71 -22.18 -22.38 -7.47
CA ALA A 71 -21.01 -23.25 -7.44
C ALA A 71 -20.41 -23.32 -6.02
N ASP A 72 -19.69 -24.41 -5.75
CA ASP A 72 -18.94 -24.60 -4.52
C ASP A 72 -17.65 -23.77 -4.53
N TRP A 73 -17.17 -23.45 -3.34
CA TRP A 73 -15.92 -22.73 -3.09
C TRP A 73 -15.10 -23.43 -2.02
N THR A 74 -13.82 -23.60 -2.27
CA THR A 74 -12.92 -24.34 -1.39
C THR A 74 -11.70 -23.52 -1.01
N GLU A 75 -10.97 -23.91 0.04
CA GLU A 75 -9.68 -23.35 0.39
C GLU A 75 -8.65 -23.43 -0.77
N ALA A 76 -8.74 -24.48 -1.60
CA ALA A 76 -7.89 -24.61 -2.78
C ALA A 76 -8.20 -23.55 -3.84
N ASP A 77 -9.45 -23.10 -3.95
CA ASP A 77 -9.84 -21.99 -4.84
C ASP A 77 -9.33 -20.67 -4.29
N GLN A 78 -9.51 -20.43 -2.98
CA GLN A 78 -8.98 -19.24 -2.31
C GLN A 78 -7.47 -19.14 -2.46
N ALA A 79 -6.74 -20.24 -2.29
CA ALA A 79 -5.28 -20.26 -2.42
C ALA A 79 -4.77 -19.77 -3.78
N GLN A 80 -5.58 -19.86 -4.85
CA GLN A 80 -5.24 -19.30 -6.16
C GLN A 80 -5.31 -17.77 -6.22
N LEU A 81 -5.95 -17.15 -5.23
CA LEU A 81 -6.26 -15.71 -5.24
C LEU A 81 -5.41 -14.91 -4.25
N ILE A 82 -4.68 -15.57 -3.36
CA ILE A 82 -3.86 -14.94 -2.33
C ILE A 82 -2.91 -13.90 -2.93
N GLY A 83 -2.90 -12.69 -2.34
CA GLY A 83 -2.09 -11.56 -2.81
C GLY A 83 -2.51 -11.01 -4.17
N GLY A 84 -3.69 -11.42 -4.69
CA GLY A 84 -4.25 -10.95 -5.95
C GLY A 84 -5.15 -9.71 -5.79
N SER A 85 -5.58 -9.15 -6.93
CA SER A 85 -6.53 -8.04 -6.98
C SER A 85 -7.98 -8.54 -6.99
N LEU A 86 -8.91 -7.65 -6.62
CA LEU A 86 -10.36 -7.91 -6.74
C LEU A 86 -10.75 -8.32 -8.16
N GLU A 87 -10.17 -7.70 -9.19
CA GLU A 87 -10.44 -8.03 -10.58
C GLU A 87 -10.07 -9.47 -10.92
N ARG A 88 -8.91 -9.94 -10.43
CA ARG A 88 -8.48 -11.33 -10.58
C ARG A 88 -9.44 -12.28 -9.89
N SER A 89 -9.87 -11.97 -8.66
CA SER A 89 -10.84 -12.78 -7.90
C SER A 89 -12.17 -12.89 -8.64
N VAL A 90 -12.73 -11.76 -9.09
CA VAL A 90 -13.96 -11.73 -9.86
C VAL A 90 -13.85 -12.54 -11.15
N THR A 91 -12.72 -12.44 -11.87
CA THR A 91 -12.49 -13.20 -13.12
C THR A 91 -12.47 -14.70 -12.85
N TYR A 92 -11.74 -15.13 -11.82
CA TYR A 92 -11.66 -16.53 -11.45
C TYR A 92 -13.02 -17.10 -11.02
N MET A 93 -13.74 -16.38 -10.15
CA MET A 93 -15.06 -16.78 -9.64
C MET A 93 -16.09 -16.91 -10.77
N LEU A 94 -16.13 -15.95 -11.70
CA LEU A 94 -17.01 -16.01 -12.87
C LEU A 94 -16.67 -17.15 -13.79
N GLY A 95 -15.40 -17.54 -13.92
CA GLY A 95 -14.97 -18.73 -14.67
C GLY A 95 -15.46 -20.05 -14.08
N ARG A 96 -15.79 -20.07 -12.77
CA ARG A 96 -16.32 -21.26 -12.06
C ARG A 96 -17.83 -21.21 -11.83
N ALA A 97 -18.46 -20.07 -12.09
CA ALA A 97 -19.88 -19.83 -11.82
C ALA A 97 -20.78 -20.72 -12.68
N ALA A 98 -21.79 -21.38 -12.07
CA ALA A 98 -22.83 -22.08 -12.78
C ALA A 98 -23.96 -21.14 -13.27
N ARG A 99 -24.06 -19.94 -12.68
CA ARG A 99 -25.02 -18.90 -13.02
C ARG A 99 -24.30 -17.64 -13.45
N PRO A 100 -24.64 -17.03 -14.59
CA PRO A 100 -24.00 -15.80 -15.02
C PRO A 100 -24.39 -14.62 -14.09
N ALA A 101 -23.44 -13.72 -13.87
CA ALA A 101 -23.68 -12.45 -13.18
C ALA A 101 -22.78 -11.36 -13.78
N PRO A 102 -23.20 -10.09 -13.76
CA PRO A 102 -22.33 -8.97 -14.14
C PRO A 102 -21.10 -8.87 -13.21
N ARG A 103 -19.94 -8.57 -13.79
CA ARG A 103 -18.67 -8.44 -13.04
C ARG A 103 -18.78 -7.44 -11.86
N GLU A 104 -19.38 -6.31 -12.14
CA GLU A 104 -19.57 -5.23 -11.16
C GLU A 104 -20.45 -5.67 -10.00
N MET A 105 -21.39 -6.57 -10.25
CA MET A 105 -22.26 -7.11 -9.21
C MET A 105 -21.49 -8.07 -8.30
N VAL A 106 -20.67 -8.96 -8.87
CA VAL A 106 -19.82 -9.88 -8.11
C VAL A 106 -18.80 -9.09 -7.28
N ALA A 107 -18.12 -8.10 -7.87
CA ALA A 107 -17.23 -7.20 -7.15
C ALA A 107 -17.93 -6.51 -5.99
N LYS A 108 -19.14 -5.97 -6.21
CA LYS A 108 -19.94 -5.33 -5.16
C LYS A 108 -20.32 -6.30 -4.04
N TRP A 109 -20.68 -7.54 -4.35
CA TRP A 109 -21.00 -8.55 -3.32
C TRP A 109 -19.77 -8.87 -2.47
N LEU A 110 -18.59 -9.05 -3.08
CA LEU A 110 -17.33 -9.28 -2.36
C LEU A 110 -17.01 -8.09 -1.45
N MET A 111 -16.95 -6.89 -1.99
CA MET A 111 -16.59 -5.70 -1.23
C MET A 111 -17.58 -5.36 -0.12
N SER A 112 -18.88 -5.48 -0.37
CA SER A 112 -19.90 -5.26 0.66
C SER A 112 -19.83 -6.33 1.73
N GLY A 113 -19.59 -7.58 1.35
CA GLY A 113 -19.50 -8.71 2.27
C GLY A 113 -18.30 -8.57 3.22
N ILE A 114 -17.11 -8.30 2.67
CA ILE A 114 -15.91 -8.17 3.48
C ILE A 114 -15.96 -6.95 4.42
N ALA A 115 -16.44 -5.80 3.91
CA ALA A 115 -16.61 -4.61 4.74
C ALA A 115 -17.59 -4.85 5.90
N GLU A 116 -18.68 -5.56 5.65
CA GLU A 116 -19.65 -5.93 6.70
C GLU A 116 -19.03 -6.85 7.76
N ARG A 117 -18.24 -7.85 7.35
CA ARG A 117 -17.55 -8.75 8.28
C ARG A 117 -16.58 -7.99 9.19
N VAL A 118 -15.80 -7.07 8.60
CA VAL A 118 -14.87 -6.25 9.39
C VAL A 118 -15.62 -5.34 10.37
N ARG A 119 -16.73 -4.73 9.97
CA ARG A 119 -17.53 -3.88 10.87
C ARG A 119 -18.17 -4.64 12.01
N GLN A 120 -18.62 -5.87 11.76
CA GLN A 120 -19.30 -6.68 12.78
C GLN A 120 -18.34 -7.32 13.78
N GLY A 121 -17.22 -7.86 13.31
CA GLY A 121 -16.30 -8.66 14.09
C GLY A 121 -14.89 -8.09 14.24
N GLY A 122 -14.56 -7.03 13.50
CA GLY A 122 -13.17 -6.60 13.30
C GLY A 122 -12.38 -7.57 12.43
N VAL A 123 -11.09 -7.34 12.35
CA VAL A 123 -10.14 -8.25 11.70
C VAL A 123 -8.98 -8.52 12.67
N PRO A 124 -8.57 -9.77 12.88
CA PRO A 124 -7.43 -10.09 13.73
C PRO A 124 -6.14 -9.43 13.21
N VAL A 125 -5.39 -8.82 14.12
CA VAL A 125 -4.05 -8.29 13.80
C VAL A 125 -3.05 -9.42 14.03
N GLN A 126 -2.14 -9.60 13.06
CA GLN A 126 -1.12 -10.64 13.12
C GLN A 126 -0.17 -10.44 14.32
N PRO A 127 0.27 -11.53 14.97
CA PRO A 127 1.22 -11.46 16.07
C PRO A 127 2.52 -10.72 15.68
N GLY A 128 2.89 -9.71 16.46
CA GLY A 128 4.09 -8.90 16.21
C GLY A 128 3.88 -7.68 15.32
N ALA A 129 2.72 -7.53 14.67
CA ALA A 129 2.48 -6.40 13.76
C ALA A 129 2.44 -5.06 14.50
N ARG A 130 1.73 -4.98 15.62
CA ARG A 130 1.65 -3.75 16.43
C ARG A 130 2.99 -3.38 17.04
N GLU A 131 3.70 -4.37 17.54
CA GLU A 131 5.02 -4.21 18.17
C GLU A 131 6.04 -3.70 17.15
N LEU A 132 6.11 -4.32 15.96
CA LEU A 132 7.04 -3.91 14.92
C LEU A 132 6.71 -2.50 14.40
N LEU A 133 5.43 -2.20 14.16
CA LEU A 133 5.00 -0.85 13.77
C LEU A 133 5.35 0.21 14.82
N ALA A 134 5.25 -0.13 16.11
CA ALA A 134 5.65 0.76 17.20
C ALA A 134 7.17 0.94 17.24
N GLU A 135 7.96 -0.12 17.06
CA GLU A 135 9.42 -0.05 16.98
C GLU A 135 9.87 0.83 15.80
N VAL A 136 9.33 0.61 14.60
CA VAL A 136 9.63 1.41 13.39
C VAL A 136 9.32 2.89 13.61
N LYS A 137 8.18 3.19 14.26
CA LYS A 137 7.81 4.56 14.64
C LYS A 137 8.79 5.16 15.64
N ALA A 138 9.15 4.40 16.67
CA ALA A 138 10.01 4.88 17.75
C ALA A 138 11.42 5.26 17.27
N VAL A 139 11.92 4.57 16.24
CA VAL A 139 13.23 4.88 15.63
C VAL A 139 13.14 5.93 14.51
N GLY A 140 11.93 6.47 14.24
CA GLY A 140 11.73 7.57 13.29
C GLY A 140 11.76 7.18 11.83
N LEU A 141 11.60 5.88 11.47
CA LEU A 141 11.53 5.45 10.09
C LEU A 141 10.13 5.69 9.51
N PRO A 142 10.02 6.28 8.31
CA PRO A 142 8.76 6.36 7.58
C PRO A 142 8.16 4.97 7.31
N ARG A 143 6.82 4.89 7.36
CA ARG A 143 6.07 3.64 7.18
C ARG A 143 4.98 3.84 6.15
N ALA A 144 4.93 2.98 5.14
CA ALA A 144 3.82 2.94 4.20
C ALA A 144 3.09 1.60 4.27
N LEU A 145 1.77 1.64 4.06
CA LEU A 145 0.96 0.47 3.76
C LEU A 145 0.86 0.31 2.26
N VAL A 146 1.03 -0.91 1.75
CA VAL A 146 1.00 -1.22 0.31
C VAL A 146 0.16 -2.47 0.10
N THR A 147 -1.08 -2.34 -0.37
CA THR A 147 -1.99 -3.46 -0.56
C THR A 147 -2.56 -3.55 -1.97
N SER A 148 -2.87 -4.76 -2.43
CA SER A 148 -3.67 -5.00 -3.63
C SER A 148 -5.17 -4.90 -3.38
N SER A 149 -5.58 -4.66 -2.14
CA SER A 149 -6.97 -4.49 -1.74
C SER A 149 -7.50 -3.11 -2.12
N GLU A 150 -8.82 -3.04 -2.30
CA GLU A 150 -9.53 -1.79 -2.60
C GLU A 150 -9.50 -0.83 -1.40
N ARG A 151 -9.52 0.46 -1.70
CA ARG A 151 -9.50 1.54 -0.70
C ARG A 151 -10.55 1.37 0.39
N GLN A 152 -11.78 1.01 0.00
CA GLN A 152 -12.86 0.82 0.96
C GLN A 152 -12.51 -0.22 2.03
N PHE A 153 -11.94 -1.36 1.62
CA PHE A 153 -11.56 -2.41 2.57
C PHE A 153 -10.37 -1.98 3.43
N MET A 154 -9.35 -1.37 2.83
CA MET A 154 -8.20 -0.83 3.55
C MET A 154 -8.64 0.15 4.65
N GLU A 155 -9.55 1.08 4.35
CA GLU A 155 -10.05 2.07 5.31
C GLU A 155 -10.83 1.42 6.46
N GLU A 156 -11.67 0.42 6.19
CA GLU A 156 -12.38 -0.36 7.23
C GLU A 156 -11.39 -1.11 8.14
N VAL A 157 -10.35 -1.72 7.57
CA VAL A 157 -9.28 -2.37 8.33
C VAL A 157 -8.56 -1.37 9.23
N LEU A 158 -8.15 -0.23 8.70
CA LEU A 158 -7.46 0.82 9.48
C LEU A 158 -8.35 1.39 10.59
N ALA A 159 -9.64 1.55 10.32
CA ALA A 159 -10.61 2.00 11.32
C ALA A 159 -10.78 0.98 12.45
N SER A 160 -10.91 -0.30 12.12
CA SER A 160 -11.14 -1.37 13.10
C SER A 160 -9.89 -1.70 13.92
N THR A 161 -8.69 -1.67 13.31
CA THR A 161 -7.44 -2.05 13.96
C THR A 161 -6.72 -0.89 14.65
N GLY A 162 -6.97 0.34 14.23
CA GLY A 162 -6.25 1.52 14.70
C GLY A 162 -4.80 1.64 14.20
N LEU A 163 -4.37 0.80 13.25
CA LEU A 163 -3.04 0.90 12.66
C LEU A 163 -2.86 2.24 11.93
N ARG A 164 -1.65 2.80 11.93
CA ARG A 164 -1.34 4.11 11.33
C ARG A 164 -0.05 4.06 10.54
N PHE A 165 -0.05 4.75 9.40
CA PHE A 165 1.06 4.84 8.44
C PHE A 165 1.26 6.29 8.01
N ASP A 166 2.41 6.59 7.44
CA ASP A 166 2.76 7.91 6.93
C ASP A 166 2.31 8.05 5.46
N ALA A 167 2.18 6.91 4.75
CA ALA A 167 1.62 6.83 3.40
C ALA A 167 0.77 5.56 3.24
N LEU A 168 -0.22 5.61 2.35
CA LEU A 168 -1.12 4.51 2.01
C LEU A 168 -1.14 4.33 0.50
N VAL A 169 -0.96 3.10 0.03
CA VAL A 169 -1.10 2.71 -1.38
C VAL A 169 -2.02 1.49 -1.45
N CYS A 170 -3.08 1.59 -2.22
CA CYS A 170 -4.06 0.54 -2.45
C CYS A 170 -4.29 0.32 -3.94
N ALA A 171 -5.12 -0.66 -4.32
CA ALA A 171 -5.41 -0.95 -5.71
C ALA A 171 -5.88 0.27 -6.53
N ASN A 172 -6.62 1.19 -5.90
CA ASN A 172 -7.17 2.37 -6.58
C ASN A 172 -6.14 3.48 -6.86
N ASP A 173 -4.91 3.37 -6.35
CA ASP A 173 -3.87 4.38 -6.50
C ASP A 173 -2.91 4.09 -7.66
N VAL A 174 -2.98 2.88 -8.24
CA VAL A 174 -2.06 2.36 -9.24
C VAL A 174 -2.80 1.87 -10.48
N SER A 175 -2.09 1.84 -11.59
CA SER A 175 -2.62 1.26 -12.83
C SER A 175 -2.49 -0.26 -12.84
N MET A 176 -1.44 -0.76 -12.22
CA MET A 176 -1.15 -2.20 -12.09
C MET A 176 -0.91 -2.56 -10.63
N THR A 177 -1.67 -3.55 -10.14
CA THR A 177 -1.46 -4.10 -8.79
C THR A 177 -0.32 -5.12 -8.77
N LYS A 178 0.07 -5.60 -7.58
CA LYS A 178 1.03 -6.70 -7.43
C LYS A 178 0.64 -7.88 -8.35
N PRO A 179 1.58 -8.49 -9.07
CA PRO A 179 3.03 -8.45 -8.90
C PRO A 179 3.77 -7.32 -9.66
N ASP A 180 3.08 -6.35 -10.26
CA ASP A 180 3.73 -5.19 -10.87
C ASP A 180 4.47 -4.37 -9.81
N PRO A 181 5.64 -3.77 -10.10
CA PRO A 181 6.39 -2.95 -9.15
C PRO A 181 5.73 -1.60 -8.80
N GLU A 182 4.74 -1.15 -9.55
CA GLU A 182 4.12 0.18 -9.41
C GLU A 182 3.69 0.50 -7.97
N PRO A 183 3.04 -0.40 -7.20
CA PRO A 183 2.61 -0.10 -5.84
C PRO A 183 3.77 0.24 -4.89
N TYR A 184 4.88 -0.51 -4.97
CA TYR A 184 6.05 -0.28 -4.13
C TYR A 184 6.86 0.93 -4.57
N LEU A 185 6.95 1.19 -5.87
CA LEU A 185 7.56 2.42 -6.41
C LEU A 185 6.79 3.66 -5.96
N LEU A 186 5.46 3.61 -6.00
CA LEU A 186 4.61 4.69 -5.52
C LEU A 186 4.78 4.92 -4.01
N ALA A 187 4.78 3.84 -3.22
CA ALA A 187 4.97 3.93 -1.77
C ALA A 187 6.33 4.54 -1.40
N ALA A 188 7.41 4.10 -2.02
CA ALA A 188 8.76 4.65 -1.83
C ALA A 188 8.81 6.15 -2.18
N LYS A 189 8.17 6.54 -3.29
CA LYS A 189 8.03 7.95 -3.67
C LYS A 189 7.27 8.77 -2.62
N LEU A 190 6.15 8.26 -2.09
CA LEU A 190 5.33 8.97 -1.10
C LEU A 190 6.06 9.18 0.22
N VAL A 191 6.86 8.21 0.66
CA VAL A 191 7.70 8.36 1.86
C VAL A 191 9.02 9.09 1.60
N GLY A 192 9.34 9.40 0.34
CA GLY A 192 10.53 10.17 -0.04
C GLY A 192 11.86 9.42 0.09
N VAL A 193 11.84 8.08 0.00
CA VAL A 193 13.02 7.20 0.12
C VAL A 193 13.19 6.41 -1.20
N ALA A 194 14.43 6.19 -1.62
CA ALA A 194 14.69 5.37 -2.80
C ALA A 194 14.26 3.91 -2.57
N PRO A 195 13.69 3.20 -3.57
CA PRO A 195 13.23 1.83 -3.39
C PRO A 195 14.30 0.89 -2.82
N GLY A 196 15.55 1.00 -3.26
CA GLY A 196 16.68 0.19 -2.78
C GLY A 196 17.05 0.42 -1.30
N ASP A 197 16.55 1.50 -0.70
CA ASP A 197 16.71 1.81 0.71
C ASP A 197 15.44 1.52 1.53
N CYS A 198 14.39 1.01 0.88
CA CYS A 198 13.17 0.56 1.53
C CYS A 198 13.23 -0.93 1.89
N PHE A 199 12.77 -1.27 3.09
CA PHE A 199 12.44 -2.65 3.46
C PHE A 199 10.98 -2.89 3.13
N ALA A 200 10.69 -3.89 2.30
CA ALA A 200 9.34 -4.33 2.02
C ALA A 200 9.05 -5.63 2.78
N LEU A 201 8.01 -5.64 3.59
CA LEU A 201 7.55 -6.81 4.32
C LEU A 201 6.33 -7.39 3.61
N GLU A 202 6.38 -8.68 3.31
CA GLU A 202 5.41 -9.36 2.46
C GLU A 202 5.13 -10.79 2.91
N ASP A 203 3.91 -11.27 2.66
CA ASP A 203 3.48 -12.63 3.02
C ASP A 203 3.23 -13.54 1.80
N SER A 204 3.10 -12.95 0.61
CA SER A 204 2.65 -13.61 -0.62
C SER A 204 3.71 -13.62 -1.73
N PRO A 205 3.72 -14.64 -2.61
CA PRO A 205 4.61 -14.66 -3.78
C PRO A 205 4.42 -13.47 -4.73
N ASN A 206 3.18 -13.01 -4.93
CA ASN A 206 2.87 -11.85 -5.79
C ASN A 206 3.46 -10.57 -5.20
N GLY A 207 3.30 -10.36 -3.90
CA GLY A 207 3.82 -9.20 -3.22
C GLY A 207 5.34 -9.17 -3.17
N VAL A 208 5.96 -10.32 -2.87
CA VAL A 208 7.41 -10.46 -2.93
C VAL A 208 7.95 -10.12 -4.32
N ALA A 209 7.33 -10.66 -5.38
CA ALA A 209 7.74 -10.36 -6.76
C ALA A 209 7.63 -8.87 -7.08
N SER A 210 6.55 -8.21 -6.63
CA SER A 210 6.33 -6.77 -6.80
C SER A 210 7.41 -5.94 -6.10
N ALA A 211 7.71 -6.26 -4.84
CA ALA A 211 8.70 -5.54 -4.04
C ALA A 211 10.14 -5.74 -4.59
N GLU A 212 10.47 -6.96 -5.03
CA GLU A 212 11.77 -7.25 -5.67
C GLU A 212 11.91 -6.52 -7.01
N ALA A 213 10.86 -6.53 -7.84
CA ALA A 213 10.85 -5.81 -9.12
C ALA A 213 10.98 -4.29 -8.92
N ALA A 214 10.47 -3.75 -7.82
CA ALA A 214 10.66 -2.35 -7.42
C ALA A 214 12.08 -2.06 -6.90
N GLY A 215 12.88 -3.09 -6.63
CA GLY A 215 14.24 -2.96 -6.10
C GLY A 215 14.31 -2.82 -4.58
N CYS A 216 13.25 -3.14 -3.84
CA CYS A 216 13.23 -3.10 -2.38
C CYS A 216 14.02 -4.26 -1.75
N ARG A 217 14.46 -4.07 -0.50
CA ARG A 217 14.99 -5.16 0.35
C ARG A 217 13.82 -5.93 0.94
N VAL A 218 13.64 -7.19 0.52
CA VAL A 218 12.44 -7.94 0.88
C VAL A 218 12.65 -8.79 2.14
N ILE A 219 11.69 -8.67 3.06
CA ILE A 219 11.53 -9.57 4.20
C ILE A 219 10.20 -10.31 4.01
N ALA A 220 10.29 -11.58 3.66
CA ALA A 220 9.12 -12.43 3.48
C ALA A 220 8.71 -13.10 4.81
N VAL A 221 7.44 -13.01 5.12
CA VAL A 221 6.77 -13.64 6.28
C VAL A 221 5.63 -14.50 5.74
N PRO A 222 5.91 -15.69 5.19
CA PRO A 222 4.90 -16.50 4.49
C PRO A 222 3.68 -16.79 5.37
N SER A 223 2.49 -16.55 4.85
CA SER A 223 1.21 -16.87 5.48
C SER A 223 0.72 -18.26 5.02
N LEU A 224 -0.04 -18.33 3.95
CA LEU A 224 -0.66 -19.56 3.43
C LEU A 224 0.18 -20.26 2.35
N VAL A 225 0.96 -19.50 1.59
CA VAL A 225 1.77 -20.03 0.48
C VAL A 225 3.25 -19.96 0.84
N PRO A 226 4.01 -21.07 0.74
CA PRO A 226 5.44 -21.05 0.98
C PRO A 226 6.18 -20.08 0.06
N ILE A 227 7.17 -19.39 0.60
CA ILE A 227 8.06 -18.51 -0.14
C ILE A 227 9.50 -19.01 0.06
N GLU A 228 10.14 -19.35 -1.04
CA GLU A 228 11.53 -19.84 -1.02
C GLU A 228 12.52 -18.73 -0.71
N SER A 229 13.62 -19.10 -0.05
CA SER A 229 14.75 -18.20 0.14
C SER A 229 15.42 -17.87 -1.20
N ALA A 230 15.84 -16.62 -1.38
CA ALA A 230 16.56 -16.16 -2.56
C ALA A 230 17.62 -15.10 -2.18
N PRO A 231 18.64 -14.86 -3.01
CA PRO A 231 19.54 -13.72 -2.81
C PRO A 231 18.77 -12.40 -2.70
N GLY A 232 19.07 -11.61 -1.66
CA GLY A 232 18.38 -10.33 -1.40
C GLY A 232 17.06 -10.44 -0.65
N ARG A 233 16.55 -11.65 -0.39
CA ARG A 233 15.32 -11.93 0.36
C ARG A 233 15.64 -12.57 1.70
N THR A 234 15.13 -11.99 2.77
CA THR A 234 15.12 -12.60 4.10
C THR A 234 13.79 -13.27 4.34
N VAL A 235 13.77 -14.56 4.73
CA VAL A 235 12.54 -15.28 5.08
C VAL A 235 12.52 -15.51 6.57
N VAL A 236 11.40 -15.12 7.23
CA VAL A 236 11.14 -15.35 8.66
C VAL A 236 9.76 -16.00 8.82
N ARG A 237 9.49 -16.57 9.99
CA ARG A 237 8.22 -17.28 10.26
C ARG A 237 7.12 -16.38 10.78
N SER A 238 7.49 -15.24 11.38
CA SER A 238 6.55 -14.34 12.03
C SER A 238 7.15 -12.94 12.13
N LEU A 239 6.30 -11.92 12.19
CA LEU A 239 6.72 -10.55 12.53
C LEU A 239 7.35 -10.47 13.93
N LEU A 240 7.05 -11.40 14.83
CA LEU A 240 7.72 -11.54 16.14
C LEU A 240 9.21 -11.83 16.03
N ASP A 241 9.67 -12.39 14.91
CA ASP A 241 11.08 -12.66 14.66
C ASP A 241 11.85 -11.40 14.21
N LEU A 242 11.18 -10.27 14.05
CA LEU A 242 11.74 -9.02 13.57
C LEU A 242 11.89 -7.98 14.67
N ARG A 243 12.80 -7.04 14.45
CA ARG A 243 12.97 -5.80 15.23
C ARG A 243 13.36 -4.67 14.29
N ALA A 244 13.16 -3.43 14.71
CA ALA A 244 13.60 -2.25 13.97
C ALA A 244 14.64 -1.45 14.75
N ASP A 245 15.58 -0.84 14.02
CA ASP A 245 16.46 0.22 14.51
C ASP A 245 16.58 1.33 13.45
N ALA A 246 17.43 2.32 13.69
CA ALA A 246 17.60 3.46 12.78
C ALA A 246 18.10 3.10 11.38
N HIS A 247 18.53 1.86 11.15
CA HIS A 247 19.06 1.38 9.86
C HIS A 247 18.08 0.48 9.11
N GLY A 248 16.95 0.11 9.72
CA GLY A 248 15.91 -0.69 9.08
C GLY A 248 15.29 -1.76 9.96
N VAL A 249 14.80 -2.83 9.29
CA VAL A 249 14.18 -3.98 9.94
C VAL A 249 15.07 -5.21 9.79
N PHE A 250 15.30 -5.91 10.89
CA PHE A 250 16.24 -7.03 10.97
C PHE A 250 15.63 -8.21 11.70
N LYS A 251 16.13 -9.41 11.40
CA LYS A 251 15.79 -10.60 12.17
C LYS A 251 16.33 -10.46 13.61
N ARG A 252 15.51 -10.76 14.60
CA ARG A 252 15.97 -10.86 16.01
C ARG A 252 17.05 -11.95 16.09
N SER A 253 18.20 -11.62 16.65
CA SER A 253 19.16 -12.64 17.03
C SER A 253 18.50 -13.60 18.01
N ALA A 254 18.69 -14.91 17.85
CA ALA A 254 18.25 -15.88 18.82
C ALA A 254 18.75 -15.43 20.20
N ARG A 255 17.85 -15.24 21.18
CA ARG A 255 18.27 -15.08 22.57
C ARG A 255 19.09 -16.33 22.94
N PRO A 256 20.29 -16.19 23.50
CA PRO A 256 20.94 -17.33 24.08
C PRO A 256 19.96 -17.96 25.08
N PRO A 257 19.86 -19.28 25.20
CA PRO A 257 19.03 -19.91 26.18
C PRO A 257 19.38 -19.30 27.54
N LEU A 258 18.36 -18.82 28.28
CA LEU A 258 18.54 -18.39 29.65
C LEU A 258 19.15 -19.59 30.38
N GLY A 259 20.40 -19.45 30.79
CA GLY A 259 21.12 -20.49 31.50
C GLY A 259 20.29 -20.91 32.71
N CYS A 260 20.09 -22.22 32.87
CA CYS A 260 19.55 -22.85 34.06
C CYS A 260 20.48 -22.61 35.21
#